data_9f35e323b0fa82056ef5b536f20d0b8f
#
_entry.id   9f35e323b0fa82056ef5b536f20d0b8f
#
_cell.length_a   1.000
_cell.length_b   1.000
_cell.length_c   1.000
_cell.angle_alpha   90.00
_cell.angle_beta   90.00
_cell.angle_gamma   90.00
#
_symmetry.space_group_name_H-M   'P 1'
#
loop_
_entity.id
_entity.type
_entity.pdbx_description
1 polymer ?
#
loop_
_entity_poly.entity_id
_entity_poly.type
_entity_poly.pdbx_seq_one_letter_code
_entity_poly.pdbx_strand_id
1 'polypeptide(L)'
;SVWSGAEGATRDLFHWLSAMIALPVVAYAGRPFFASAAMALRHRRTNMDVPISIGVLLATGLSLYETIAGTGHAYFDSAVMLLFFLLAGRALDATMRNRTRAGIGALLSRMGRSAMVLDESGAHRTVAAEDLERGMVMIIAAGEALAADGVIEEGETTLDNAMLTGESAPQAARVGDTVYAGAINLGNAVRVRVTEAASDTALAGIARLMDEAGQSRSHYVRIADRASRLYAPAVHSLALLAFAGWMIAGAGWYQSLVIAIAVLIITCPCAMGLAVPAAQVVASGALARNGLLVKDGGALERLAEIDTALFDKTGTLTVGEPVPALGHLTDRQAAIALALARTSRHPLSKSITRALEGRGVQPVDLSEVQETVGNGVSAVFGGIAVALTRPDTDGFRIATGLRIGDEVTNIAFDDPVRHDAQVTLDELAAAGIESTVVSGDRAGPVSAVAADLGLEWKAELHPDAKLAHMEKLKSAGHHPLMVGDGINDGPALAAAHASIAPGSASDVSQQAADAVFLGRSLRPVVLAVRVARRTMRIVRQNFTFAIVYNVFAVPLALAGLVTPLIAAVAMSLSSLVVVGNSLRLARAAQ
;
A
#
# COMPACT_ATOMS: atom_id res chain seq x y z
N SER A 1 -45.97 -0.13 17.79
CA SER A 1 -46.60 0.99 17.10
C SER A 1 -47.65 1.64 17.99
N VAL A 2 -47.30 2.72 18.59
CA VAL A 2 -48.20 3.64 19.31
C VAL A 2 -48.96 4.50 18.30
N TRP A 3 -49.44 3.87 17.22
CA TRP A 3 -50.16 4.59 16.18
C TRP A 3 -51.62 4.73 16.59
N SER A 4 -51.89 5.86 17.20
CA SER A 4 -53.20 6.53 17.24
C SER A 4 -54.39 5.65 17.59
N GLY A 5 -54.77 5.58 18.88
CA GLY A 5 -56.13 5.31 19.31
C GLY A 5 -56.73 3.93 18.97
N ALA A 6 -55.91 2.93 18.71
CA ALA A 6 -56.38 1.56 18.52
C ALA A 6 -56.93 1.00 19.86
N GLU A 7 -58.12 0.43 19.83
CA GLU A 7 -58.72 -0.27 20.98
C GLU A 7 -57.82 -1.44 21.44
N GLY A 8 -57.89 -1.82 22.74
CA GLY A 8 -56.99 -2.77 23.36
C GLY A 8 -56.78 -4.06 22.57
N ALA A 9 -57.82 -4.68 22.05
CA ALA A 9 -57.73 -5.93 21.29
C ALA A 9 -56.97 -5.79 19.95
N THR A 10 -57.14 -4.67 19.25
CA THR A 10 -56.41 -4.39 17.99
C THR A 10 -54.92 -4.13 18.26
N ARG A 11 -54.60 -3.45 19.34
CA ARG A 11 -53.21 -3.20 19.77
C ARG A 11 -52.52 -4.50 20.15
N ASP A 12 -53.17 -5.37 20.89
CA ASP A 12 -52.60 -6.66 21.29
C ASP A 12 -52.33 -7.56 20.08
N LEU A 13 -53.24 -7.57 19.10
CA LEU A 13 -53.00 -8.26 17.82
C LEU A 13 -51.77 -7.75 17.10
N PHE A 14 -51.56 -6.44 17.02
CA PHE A 14 -50.40 -5.85 16.39
C PHE A 14 -49.09 -6.13 17.17
N HIS A 15 -49.13 -6.18 18.51
CA HIS A 15 -47.99 -6.56 19.31
C HIS A 15 -47.56 -8.01 19.06
N TRP A 16 -48.53 -8.95 19.02
CA TRP A 16 -48.24 -10.35 18.70
C TRP A 16 -47.73 -10.53 17.26
N LEU A 17 -48.30 -9.82 16.29
CA LEU A 17 -47.81 -9.83 14.91
C LEU A 17 -46.40 -9.28 14.81
N SER A 18 -46.11 -8.19 15.52
CA SER A 18 -44.77 -7.61 15.61
C SER A 18 -43.78 -8.59 16.27
N ALA A 19 -44.18 -9.27 17.33
CA ALA A 19 -43.36 -10.30 17.99
C ALA A 19 -43.04 -11.46 17.04
N MET A 20 -44.06 -11.95 16.30
CA MET A 20 -43.93 -13.07 15.36
C MET A 20 -42.93 -12.75 14.24
N ILE A 21 -42.83 -11.49 13.80
CA ILE A 21 -41.89 -11.03 12.78
C ILE A 21 -40.51 -10.74 13.43
N ALA A 22 -40.48 -10.03 14.56
CA ALA A 22 -39.25 -9.54 15.15
C ALA A 22 -38.39 -10.67 15.76
N LEU A 23 -39.00 -11.67 16.41
CA LEU A 23 -38.22 -12.74 17.05
C LEU A 23 -37.37 -13.55 16.06
N PRO A 24 -37.88 -14.04 14.92
CA PRO A 24 -37.04 -14.68 13.90
C PRO A 24 -35.97 -13.76 13.33
N VAL A 25 -36.33 -12.48 13.09
CA VAL A 25 -35.38 -11.48 12.57
C VAL A 25 -34.24 -11.26 13.58
N VAL A 26 -34.52 -11.06 14.86
CA VAL A 26 -33.52 -10.87 15.90
C VAL A 26 -32.65 -12.13 16.05
N ALA A 27 -33.27 -13.32 16.03
CA ALA A 27 -32.53 -14.58 16.14
C ALA A 27 -31.59 -14.81 14.96
N TYR A 28 -31.99 -14.50 13.74
CA TYR A 28 -31.18 -14.69 12.53
C TYR A 28 -30.18 -13.54 12.33
N ALA A 29 -30.64 -12.31 12.31
CA ALA A 29 -29.83 -11.13 12.06
C ALA A 29 -28.87 -10.82 13.21
N GLY A 30 -29.21 -11.20 14.44
CA GLY A 30 -28.38 -11.05 15.63
C GLY A 30 -27.26 -12.09 15.75
N ARG A 31 -27.29 -13.21 15.01
CA ARG A 31 -26.30 -14.29 15.10
C ARG A 31 -24.83 -13.83 15.07
N PRO A 32 -24.40 -12.94 14.17
CA PRO A 32 -23.00 -12.49 14.15
C PRO A 32 -22.57 -11.79 15.45
N PHE A 33 -23.48 -11.03 16.07
CA PHE A 33 -23.23 -10.32 17.31
C PHE A 33 -23.25 -11.28 18.49
N PHE A 34 -24.25 -12.15 18.58
CA PHE A 34 -24.42 -13.12 19.66
C PHE A 34 -23.29 -14.15 19.69
N ALA A 35 -22.87 -14.66 18.51
CA ALA A 35 -21.76 -15.59 18.42
C ALA A 35 -20.42 -14.94 18.84
N SER A 36 -20.18 -13.71 18.39
CA SER A 36 -18.98 -12.95 18.76
C SER A 36 -18.94 -12.61 20.26
N ALA A 37 -20.08 -12.17 20.82
CA ALA A 37 -20.24 -11.90 22.24
C ALA A 37 -20.04 -13.17 23.09
N ALA A 38 -20.67 -14.28 22.72
CA ALA A 38 -20.53 -15.56 23.42
C ALA A 38 -19.09 -16.08 23.41
N MET A 39 -18.40 -15.96 22.26
CA MET A 39 -16.99 -16.34 22.15
C MET A 39 -16.11 -15.47 23.04
N ALA A 40 -16.32 -14.14 23.07
CA ALA A 40 -15.56 -13.23 23.93
C ALA A 40 -15.75 -13.57 25.42
N LEU A 41 -17.00 -13.74 25.84
CA LEU A 41 -17.33 -14.11 27.23
C LEU A 41 -16.77 -15.48 27.64
N ARG A 42 -16.80 -16.46 26.74
CA ARG A 42 -16.20 -17.80 26.99
C ARG A 42 -14.70 -17.70 27.27
N HIS A 43 -14.02 -16.74 26.63
CA HIS A 43 -12.60 -16.46 26.88
C HIS A 43 -12.35 -15.41 27.96
N ARG A 44 -13.38 -15.08 28.80
CA ARG A 44 -13.31 -14.05 29.84
C ARG A 44 -12.82 -12.69 29.33
N ARG A 45 -13.20 -12.35 28.11
CA ARG A 45 -12.91 -11.06 27.46
C ARG A 45 -14.20 -10.35 27.11
N THR A 46 -14.17 -9.04 27.04
CA THR A 46 -15.28 -8.22 26.55
C THR A 46 -14.90 -7.60 25.22
N ASN A 47 -15.82 -7.60 24.28
CA ASN A 47 -15.71 -6.90 23.02
C ASN A 47 -16.93 -5.98 22.84
N MET A 48 -16.95 -5.19 21.75
CA MET A 48 -18.06 -4.27 21.47
C MET A 48 -19.39 -4.97 21.18
N ASP A 49 -19.38 -6.27 20.86
CA ASP A 49 -20.59 -7.03 20.57
C ASP A 49 -21.31 -7.48 21.85
N VAL A 50 -20.64 -7.49 22.99
CA VAL A 50 -21.25 -7.88 24.28
C VAL A 50 -22.32 -6.88 24.72
N PRO A 51 -22.07 -5.57 24.88
CA PRO A 51 -23.11 -4.60 25.24
C PRO A 51 -24.23 -4.53 24.23
N ILE A 52 -23.93 -4.65 22.92
CA ILE A 52 -24.92 -4.70 21.85
C ILE A 52 -25.84 -5.91 22.02
N SER A 53 -25.27 -7.10 22.21
CA SER A 53 -26.05 -8.33 22.39
C SER A 53 -26.94 -8.25 23.63
N ILE A 54 -26.43 -7.74 24.73
CA ILE A 54 -27.21 -7.51 25.95
C ILE A 54 -28.35 -6.53 25.68
N GLY A 55 -28.06 -5.39 25.04
CA GLY A 55 -29.08 -4.37 24.72
C GLY A 55 -30.21 -4.90 23.84
N VAL A 56 -29.86 -5.65 22.78
CA VAL A 56 -30.85 -6.28 21.88
C VAL A 56 -31.68 -7.33 22.60
N LEU A 57 -31.06 -8.20 23.39
CA LEU A 57 -31.77 -9.25 24.14
C LEU A 57 -32.68 -8.66 25.22
N LEU A 58 -32.24 -7.63 25.94
CA LEU A 58 -33.04 -6.93 26.93
C LEU A 58 -34.22 -6.19 26.28
N ALA A 59 -33.99 -5.47 25.19
CA ALA A 59 -35.04 -4.78 24.46
C ALA A 59 -36.12 -5.75 23.90
N THR A 60 -35.66 -6.88 23.35
CA THR A 60 -36.55 -7.94 22.82
C THR A 60 -37.31 -8.63 23.96
N GLY A 61 -36.61 -8.98 25.05
CA GLY A 61 -37.22 -9.61 26.23
C GLY A 61 -38.25 -8.71 26.92
N LEU A 62 -37.93 -7.42 27.06
CA LEU A 62 -38.86 -6.43 27.60
C LEU A 62 -40.09 -6.29 26.72
N SER A 63 -39.93 -6.25 25.40
CA SER A 63 -41.06 -6.17 24.45
C SER A 63 -41.92 -7.42 24.50
N LEU A 64 -41.31 -8.59 24.66
CA LEU A 64 -42.08 -9.84 24.80
C LEU A 64 -42.85 -9.88 26.13
N TYR A 65 -42.21 -9.44 27.23
CA TYR A 65 -42.88 -9.31 28.52
C TYR A 65 -44.12 -8.37 28.43
N GLU A 66 -43.94 -7.20 27.83
CA GLU A 66 -45.06 -6.23 27.63
C GLU A 66 -46.20 -6.80 26.79
N THR A 67 -45.84 -7.56 25.73
CA THR A 67 -46.87 -8.20 24.88
C THR A 67 -47.66 -9.26 25.65
N ILE A 68 -47.01 -10.02 26.53
CA ILE A 68 -47.65 -11.05 27.35
C ILE A 68 -48.46 -10.41 28.48
N ALA A 69 -47.95 -9.36 29.11
CA ALA A 69 -48.59 -8.66 30.23
C ALA A 69 -49.72 -7.72 29.79
N GLY A 70 -49.84 -7.41 28.49
CA GLY A 70 -50.89 -6.51 27.95
C GLY A 70 -50.74 -5.05 28.35
N THR A 71 -49.58 -4.59 28.77
CA THR A 71 -49.31 -3.28 29.40
C THR A 71 -49.06 -2.13 28.42
N GLY A 72 -48.97 -2.36 27.12
CA GLY A 72 -49.18 -1.30 26.14
C GLY A 72 -47.98 -0.73 25.39
N HIS A 73 -46.74 -1.13 25.65
CA HIS A 73 -45.54 -0.59 24.96
C HIS A 73 -44.59 -1.68 24.52
N ALA A 74 -44.65 -2.11 23.28
CA ALA A 74 -43.70 -3.05 22.70
C ALA A 74 -42.65 -2.31 21.87
N TYR A 75 -41.34 -2.62 22.08
CA TYR A 75 -40.18 -2.01 21.43
C TYR A 75 -39.47 -2.96 20.44
N PHE A 76 -40.26 -3.85 19.80
CA PHE A 76 -39.71 -4.77 18.79
C PHE A 76 -39.11 -4.04 17.60
N ASP A 77 -39.74 -2.93 17.18
CA ASP A 77 -39.23 -2.03 16.16
C ASP A 77 -37.84 -1.49 16.50
N SER A 78 -37.62 -1.06 17.75
CA SER A 78 -36.32 -0.55 18.22
C SER A 78 -35.24 -1.62 18.18
N ALA A 79 -35.55 -2.85 18.58
CA ALA A 79 -34.59 -3.97 18.55
C ALA A 79 -34.21 -4.35 17.11
N VAL A 80 -35.22 -4.44 16.20
CA VAL A 80 -34.99 -4.75 14.78
C VAL A 80 -34.23 -3.62 14.08
N MET A 81 -34.60 -2.36 14.30
CA MET A 81 -33.93 -1.20 13.74
C MET A 81 -32.49 -1.08 14.24
N LEU A 82 -32.24 -1.37 15.52
CA LEU A 82 -30.88 -1.42 16.06
C LEU A 82 -30.04 -2.44 15.30
N LEU A 83 -30.54 -3.67 15.13
CA LEU A 83 -29.84 -4.70 14.36
C LEU A 83 -29.65 -4.31 12.90
N PHE A 84 -30.66 -3.71 12.28
CA PHE A 84 -30.55 -3.23 10.90
C PHE A 84 -29.40 -2.22 10.74
N PHE A 85 -29.34 -1.18 11.58
CA PHE A 85 -28.28 -0.18 11.51
C PHE A 85 -26.89 -0.76 11.82
N LEU A 86 -26.81 -1.68 12.77
CA LEU A 86 -25.55 -2.37 13.10
C LEU A 86 -25.06 -3.25 11.95
N LEU A 87 -25.96 -4.00 11.30
CA LEU A 87 -25.64 -4.82 10.14
C LEU A 87 -25.29 -3.96 8.94
N ALA A 88 -26.01 -2.85 8.71
CA ALA A 88 -25.70 -1.89 7.66
C ALA A 88 -24.28 -1.31 7.85
N GLY A 89 -23.93 -0.94 9.09
CA GLY A 89 -22.58 -0.50 9.44
C GLY A 89 -21.50 -1.56 9.17
N ARG A 90 -21.75 -2.82 9.56
CA ARG A 90 -20.86 -3.96 9.27
C ARG A 90 -20.75 -4.25 7.77
N ALA A 91 -21.85 -4.22 7.05
CA ALA A 91 -21.86 -4.43 5.60
C ALA A 91 -21.06 -3.33 4.87
N LEU A 92 -21.21 -2.07 5.32
CA LEU A 92 -20.45 -0.96 4.78
C LEU A 92 -18.93 -1.12 5.05
N ASP A 93 -18.55 -1.48 6.28
CA ASP A 93 -17.14 -1.78 6.64
C ASP A 93 -16.57 -2.94 5.80
N ALA A 94 -17.32 -4.05 5.69
CA ALA A 94 -16.93 -5.19 4.87
C ALA A 94 -16.79 -4.80 3.37
N THR A 95 -17.73 -4.00 2.86
CA THR A 95 -17.70 -3.51 1.47
C THR A 95 -16.49 -2.60 1.23
N MET A 96 -16.15 -1.72 2.19
CA MET A 96 -14.96 -0.87 2.12
C MET A 96 -13.68 -1.71 2.08
N ARG A 97 -13.53 -2.66 2.99
CA ARG A 97 -12.39 -3.60 3.03
C ARG A 97 -12.29 -4.45 1.77
N ASN A 98 -13.42 -4.96 1.27
CA ASN A 98 -13.45 -5.76 0.06
C ASN A 98 -13.12 -4.94 -1.19
N ARG A 99 -13.53 -3.67 -1.28
CA ARG A 99 -13.16 -2.78 -2.40
C ARG A 99 -11.65 -2.51 -2.44
N THR A 100 -10.98 -2.45 -1.31
CA THR A 100 -9.52 -2.30 -1.26
C THR A 100 -8.84 -3.60 -1.71
N ARG A 101 -9.30 -4.76 -1.23
CA ARG A 101 -8.83 -6.07 -1.71
C ARG A 101 -9.17 -6.30 -3.19
N ALA A 102 -10.34 -5.87 -3.64
CA ALA A 102 -10.73 -5.96 -5.04
C ALA A 102 -9.86 -5.09 -5.96
N GLY A 103 -9.30 -3.97 -5.47
CA GLY A 103 -8.30 -3.18 -6.20
C GLY A 103 -7.04 -4.01 -6.51
N ILE A 104 -6.57 -4.81 -5.55
CA ILE A 104 -5.43 -5.74 -5.72
C ILE A 104 -5.82 -6.87 -6.69
N GLY A 105 -6.98 -7.49 -6.49
CA GLY A 105 -7.50 -8.52 -7.39
C GLY A 105 -7.75 -8.01 -8.81
N ALA A 106 -8.14 -6.74 -8.97
CA ALA A 106 -8.31 -6.11 -10.28
C ALA A 106 -6.97 -5.87 -10.99
N LEU A 107 -5.90 -5.59 -10.25
CA LEU A 107 -4.53 -5.53 -10.80
C LEU A 107 -4.12 -6.91 -11.33
N LEU A 108 -4.26 -7.95 -10.51
CA LEU A 108 -3.94 -9.33 -10.92
C LEU A 108 -4.85 -9.86 -12.04
N SER A 109 -6.13 -9.48 -12.07
CA SER A 109 -7.08 -9.92 -13.10
C SER A 109 -6.82 -9.33 -14.50
N ARG A 110 -5.97 -8.32 -14.60
CA ARG A 110 -5.52 -7.72 -15.87
C ARG A 110 -4.26 -8.34 -16.43
N MET A 111 -3.54 -9.15 -15.67
CA MET A 111 -2.49 -10.00 -16.26
C MET A 111 -3.10 -10.88 -17.33
N GLY A 112 -2.40 -11.10 -18.42
CA GLY A 112 -2.80 -12.08 -19.43
C GLY A 112 -3.03 -13.43 -18.75
N ARG A 113 -4.20 -14.03 -18.93
CA ARG A 113 -4.52 -15.35 -18.36
C ARG A 113 -3.82 -16.49 -19.07
N SER A 114 -3.37 -16.23 -20.27
CA SER A 114 -2.61 -17.15 -21.12
C SER A 114 -1.74 -16.35 -22.07
N ALA A 115 -0.69 -16.95 -22.56
CA ALA A 115 0.16 -16.41 -23.61
C ALA A 115 0.31 -17.40 -24.74
N MET A 116 0.48 -16.89 -25.95
CA MET A 116 0.93 -17.69 -27.09
C MET A 116 2.44 -17.83 -26.97
N VAL A 117 2.92 -19.07 -26.87
CA VAL A 117 4.35 -19.39 -26.71
C VAL A 117 4.84 -20.10 -27.97
N LEU A 118 6.05 -19.75 -28.39
CA LEU A 118 6.78 -20.43 -29.44
C LEU A 118 7.53 -21.62 -28.84
N ASP A 119 7.27 -22.84 -29.32
CA ASP A 119 8.02 -24.03 -28.90
C ASP A 119 9.35 -24.16 -29.68
N GLU A 120 10.19 -25.13 -29.31
CA GLU A 120 11.47 -25.38 -29.96
C GLU A 120 11.35 -25.78 -31.43
N SER A 121 10.15 -26.23 -31.86
CA SER A 121 9.85 -26.59 -33.25
C SER A 121 9.36 -25.41 -34.08
N GLY A 122 9.15 -24.24 -33.45
CA GLY A 122 8.55 -23.06 -34.08
C GLY A 122 7.03 -23.09 -34.15
N ALA A 123 6.36 -24.04 -33.50
CA ALA A 123 4.90 -24.11 -33.46
C ALA A 123 4.34 -23.21 -32.34
N HIS A 124 3.17 -22.64 -32.57
CA HIS A 124 2.47 -21.78 -31.65
C HIS A 124 1.60 -22.60 -30.69
N ARG A 125 1.79 -22.43 -29.40
CA ARG A 125 0.98 -23.08 -28.35
C ARG A 125 0.47 -22.06 -27.36
N THR A 126 -0.81 -22.11 -27.01
CA THR A 126 -1.36 -21.32 -25.93
C THR A 126 -1.06 -21.99 -24.58
N VAL A 127 -0.42 -21.27 -23.68
CA VAL A 127 -0.04 -21.72 -22.34
C VAL A 127 -0.73 -20.83 -21.31
N ALA A 128 -1.28 -21.42 -20.25
CA ALA A 128 -1.84 -20.63 -19.15
C ALA A 128 -0.73 -19.83 -18.45
N ALA A 129 -1.06 -18.66 -17.90
CA ALA A 129 -0.06 -17.81 -17.25
C ALA A 129 0.65 -18.52 -16.08
N GLU A 130 -0.06 -19.41 -15.38
CA GLU A 130 0.47 -20.23 -14.28
C GLU A 130 1.43 -21.34 -14.73
N ASP A 131 1.39 -21.73 -16.00
CA ASP A 131 2.23 -22.76 -16.59
C ASP A 131 3.39 -22.18 -17.41
N LEU A 132 3.55 -20.85 -17.44
CA LEU A 132 4.69 -20.21 -18.07
C LEU A 132 5.95 -20.46 -17.25
N GLU A 133 7.04 -20.77 -17.95
CA GLU A 133 8.34 -21.00 -17.33
C GLU A 133 9.38 -20.02 -17.85
N ARG A 134 10.38 -19.76 -17.04
CA ARG A 134 11.52 -18.91 -17.41
C ARG A 134 12.23 -19.47 -18.66
N GLY A 135 12.48 -18.58 -19.62
CA GLY A 135 13.12 -18.93 -20.90
C GLY A 135 12.15 -19.22 -22.05
N MET A 136 10.86 -19.43 -21.78
CA MET A 136 9.85 -19.51 -22.84
C MET A 136 9.75 -18.19 -23.62
N VAL A 137 9.40 -18.24 -24.90
CA VAL A 137 9.22 -17.06 -25.75
C VAL A 137 7.74 -16.84 -26.01
N MET A 138 7.20 -15.77 -25.44
CA MET A 138 5.81 -15.33 -25.65
C MET A 138 5.73 -14.46 -26.91
N ILE A 139 4.64 -14.61 -27.67
CA ILE A 139 4.24 -13.69 -28.73
C ILE A 139 3.07 -12.87 -28.21
N ILE A 140 3.24 -11.55 -28.16
CA ILE A 140 2.23 -10.63 -27.65
C ILE A 140 1.71 -9.78 -28.80
N ALA A 141 0.46 -10.01 -29.19
CA ALA A 141 -0.19 -9.25 -30.24
C ALA A 141 -0.69 -7.88 -29.75
N ALA A 142 -1.04 -7.00 -30.69
CA ALA A 142 -1.65 -5.71 -30.37
C ALA A 142 -2.98 -5.92 -29.60
N GLY A 143 -3.16 -5.20 -28.49
CA GLY A 143 -4.31 -5.30 -27.60
C GLY A 143 -4.20 -6.38 -26.53
N GLU A 144 -3.17 -7.22 -26.55
CA GLU A 144 -2.96 -8.26 -25.55
C GLU A 144 -2.20 -7.73 -24.32
N ALA A 145 -2.55 -8.30 -23.17
CA ALA A 145 -1.83 -8.06 -21.92
C ALA A 145 -0.74 -9.11 -21.73
N LEU A 146 0.43 -8.69 -21.28
CA LEU A 146 1.54 -9.58 -20.94
C LEU A 146 1.16 -10.49 -19.77
N ALA A 147 1.42 -11.78 -19.90
CA ALA A 147 1.12 -12.80 -18.88
C ALA A 147 2.28 -13.06 -17.91
N ALA A 148 3.50 -12.65 -18.28
CA ALA A 148 4.72 -12.83 -17.48
C ALA A 148 5.67 -11.64 -17.68
N ASP A 149 6.63 -11.49 -16.77
CA ASP A 149 7.72 -10.51 -16.94
C ASP A 149 8.74 -11.06 -17.93
N GLY A 150 9.36 -10.19 -18.73
CA GLY A 150 10.30 -10.64 -19.74
C GLY A 150 11.10 -9.54 -20.39
N VAL A 151 11.89 -9.92 -21.39
CA VAL A 151 12.70 -9.02 -22.22
C VAL A 151 12.27 -9.19 -23.68
N ILE A 152 12.08 -8.09 -24.39
CA ILE A 152 11.76 -8.10 -25.81
C ILE A 152 12.96 -8.65 -26.59
N GLU A 153 12.76 -9.72 -27.36
CA GLU A 153 13.78 -10.30 -28.23
C GLU A 153 13.64 -9.86 -29.69
N GLU A 154 12.41 -9.64 -30.12
CA GLU A 154 12.12 -9.26 -31.50
C GLU A 154 10.93 -8.30 -31.59
N GLY A 155 11.07 -7.28 -32.41
CA GLY A 155 10.05 -6.28 -32.66
C GLY A 155 10.20 -5.01 -31.84
N GLU A 156 9.41 -4.02 -32.20
CA GLU A 156 9.25 -2.74 -31.50
C GLU A 156 7.76 -2.50 -31.30
N THR A 157 7.39 -1.97 -30.14
CA THR A 157 6.00 -1.69 -29.85
C THR A 157 5.84 -0.49 -28.91
N THR A 158 4.60 -0.16 -28.60
CA THR A 158 4.23 0.79 -27.56
C THR A 158 3.39 0.07 -26.52
N LEU A 159 3.77 0.20 -25.24
CA LEU A 159 3.11 -0.47 -24.13
C LEU A 159 2.33 0.54 -23.27
N ASP A 160 1.14 0.20 -22.89
CA ASP A 160 0.40 0.87 -21.84
C ASP A 160 0.77 0.24 -20.49
N ASN A 161 1.60 0.95 -19.76
CA ASN A 161 2.05 0.60 -18.41
C ASN A 161 1.29 1.38 -17.31
N ALA A 162 0.23 2.11 -17.67
CA ALA A 162 -0.46 3.03 -16.75
C ALA A 162 -0.88 2.38 -15.43
N MET A 163 -1.23 1.11 -15.47
CA MET A 163 -1.64 0.34 -14.28
C MET A 163 -0.46 -0.05 -13.38
N LEU A 164 0.75 -0.16 -13.96
CA LEU A 164 1.96 -0.54 -13.24
C LEU A 164 2.73 0.69 -12.77
N THR A 165 2.82 1.70 -13.62
CA THR A 165 3.66 2.88 -13.36
C THR A 165 2.86 4.11 -12.92
N GLY A 166 1.54 4.11 -13.09
CA GLY A 166 0.69 5.29 -12.89
C GLY A 166 0.82 6.36 -13.99
N GLU A 167 1.69 6.15 -14.98
CA GLU A 167 1.89 7.06 -16.11
C GLU A 167 0.89 6.76 -17.23
N SER A 168 0.05 7.74 -17.56
CA SER A 168 -0.99 7.56 -18.58
C SER A 168 -0.46 7.61 -20.01
N ALA A 169 0.80 7.99 -20.23
CA ALA A 169 1.40 8.05 -21.56
C ALA A 169 1.95 6.67 -21.96
N PRO A 170 1.55 6.13 -23.13
CA PRO A 170 2.12 4.90 -23.64
C PRO A 170 3.64 5.02 -23.85
N GLN A 171 4.38 3.98 -23.47
CA GLN A 171 5.85 3.96 -23.54
C GLN A 171 6.31 3.11 -24.73
N ALA A 172 7.24 3.64 -25.52
CA ALA A 172 7.89 2.87 -26.57
C ALA A 172 8.80 1.79 -25.96
N ALA A 173 8.72 0.59 -26.48
CA ALA A 173 9.53 -0.55 -26.03
C ALA A 173 10.17 -1.26 -27.26
N ARG A 174 11.46 -1.59 -27.12
CA ARG A 174 12.32 -2.13 -28.18
C ARG A 174 13.04 -3.38 -27.70
N VAL A 175 13.72 -4.03 -28.63
CA VAL A 175 14.57 -5.18 -28.34
C VAL A 175 15.56 -4.86 -27.21
N GLY A 176 15.60 -5.73 -26.19
CA GLY A 176 16.42 -5.59 -24.99
C GLY A 176 15.72 -4.87 -23.83
N ASP A 177 14.56 -4.27 -24.04
CA ASP A 177 13.80 -3.63 -22.94
C ASP A 177 13.07 -4.67 -22.10
N THR A 178 13.10 -4.44 -20.77
CA THR A 178 12.33 -5.25 -19.83
C THR A 178 10.87 -4.83 -19.84
N VAL A 179 9.98 -5.79 -19.90
CA VAL A 179 8.53 -5.60 -19.89
C VAL A 179 7.89 -6.44 -18.80
N TYR A 180 6.79 -5.96 -18.24
CA TYR A 180 6.19 -6.52 -17.04
C TYR A 180 4.79 -7.12 -17.32
N ALA A 181 4.43 -8.16 -16.60
CA ALA A 181 3.10 -8.75 -16.61
C ALA A 181 2.03 -7.68 -16.31
N GLY A 182 0.93 -7.71 -17.07
CA GLY A 182 -0.16 -6.73 -16.94
C GLY A 182 0.00 -5.47 -17.79
N ALA A 183 1.16 -5.22 -18.43
CA ALA A 183 1.29 -4.22 -19.49
C ALA A 183 0.47 -4.63 -20.73
N ILE A 184 -0.16 -3.67 -21.40
CA ILE A 184 -0.96 -3.92 -22.61
C ILE A 184 -0.16 -3.48 -23.82
N ASN A 185 -0.01 -4.37 -24.80
CA ASN A 185 0.63 -4.04 -26.06
C ASN A 185 -0.33 -3.19 -26.93
N LEU A 186 0.03 -1.96 -27.24
CA LEU A 186 -0.76 -1.04 -28.09
C LEU A 186 -0.25 -0.97 -29.53
N GLY A 187 0.94 -1.52 -29.81
CA GLY A 187 1.60 -1.41 -31.11
C GLY A 187 1.68 -2.73 -31.86
N ASN A 188 2.83 -2.98 -32.47
CA ASN A 188 3.06 -4.19 -33.24
C ASN A 188 3.22 -5.43 -32.35
N ALA A 189 3.04 -6.61 -32.92
CA ALA A 189 3.35 -7.85 -32.22
C ALA A 189 4.86 -7.94 -31.90
N VAL A 190 5.18 -8.37 -30.68
CA VAL A 190 6.55 -8.53 -30.20
C VAL A 190 6.77 -9.93 -29.65
N ARG A 191 8.02 -10.38 -29.70
CA ARG A 191 8.45 -11.61 -29.02
C ARG A 191 9.15 -11.24 -27.73
N VAL A 192 8.69 -11.84 -26.64
CA VAL A 192 9.17 -11.56 -25.29
C VAL A 192 9.67 -12.87 -24.67
N ARG A 193 10.95 -12.91 -24.27
CA ARG A 193 11.49 -14.02 -23.50
C ARG A 193 11.13 -13.84 -22.03
N VAL A 194 10.46 -14.82 -21.46
CA VAL A 194 10.05 -14.86 -20.06
C VAL A 194 11.28 -14.86 -19.14
N THR A 195 11.35 -13.89 -18.25
CA THR A 195 12.35 -13.82 -17.19
C THR A 195 11.81 -14.29 -15.85
N GLU A 196 10.58 -13.88 -15.52
CA GLU A 196 9.88 -14.29 -14.31
C GLU A 196 8.40 -14.57 -14.65
N ALA A 197 7.83 -15.62 -14.07
CA ALA A 197 6.49 -16.09 -14.40
C ALA A 197 5.67 -16.43 -13.16
N ALA A 198 4.38 -16.53 -13.31
CA ALA A 198 3.41 -16.91 -12.27
C ALA A 198 3.57 -16.10 -10.97
N SER A 199 3.93 -16.76 -9.86
CA SER A 199 4.10 -16.15 -8.53
C SER A 199 5.32 -15.23 -8.41
N ASP A 200 6.26 -15.31 -9.35
CA ASP A 200 7.55 -14.62 -9.27
C ASP A 200 7.56 -13.31 -10.08
N THR A 201 6.47 -13.03 -10.82
CA THR A 201 6.32 -11.74 -11.50
C THR A 201 6.32 -10.57 -10.50
N ALA A 202 6.80 -9.40 -10.94
CA ALA A 202 6.80 -8.18 -10.14
C ALA A 202 5.40 -7.88 -9.57
N LEU A 203 4.36 -8.05 -10.39
CA LEU A 203 2.98 -7.80 -9.97
C LEU A 203 2.48 -8.81 -8.93
N ALA A 204 2.84 -10.09 -9.05
CA ALA A 204 2.51 -11.12 -8.08
C ALA A 204 3.24 -10.90 -6.74
N GLY A 205 4.51 -10.50 -6.80
CA GLY A 205 5.29 -10.08 -5.63
C GLY A 205 4.63 -8.92 -4.88
N ILE A 206 4.19 -7.91 -5.60
CA ILE A 206 3.44 -6.77 -5.07
C ILE A 206 2.14 -7.22 -4.38
N ALA A 207 1.35 -8.09 -5.02
CA ALA A 207 0.11 -8.59 -4.47
C ALA A 207 0.33 -9.39 -3.17
N ARG A 208 1.38 -10.20 -3.10
CA ARG A 208 1.78 -10.92 -1.88
C ARG A 208 2.16 -9.97 -0.76
N LEU A 209 2.99 -8.97 -1.04
CA LEU A 209 3.36 -7.94 -0.07
C LEU A 209 2.14 -7.20 0.48
N MET A 210 1.13 -6.92 -0.35
CA MET A 210 -0.12 -6.28 0.08
C MET A 210 -1.00 -7.20 0.93
N ASP A 211 -1.00 -8.51 0.70
CA ASP A 211 -1.77 -9.47 1.52
C ASP A 211 -1.11 -9.67 2.89
N GLU A 212 0.21 -9.80 2.94
CA GLU A 212 0.98 -9.86 4.19
C GLU A 212 0.82 -8.57 5.02
N ALA A 213 0.80 -7.42 4.36
CA ALA A 213 0.59 -6.12 4.98
C ALA A 213 -0.77 -5.95 5.66
N GLY A 214 -1.80 -6.57 5.11
CA GLY A 214 -3.15 -6.54 5.70
C GLY A 214 -3.24 -7.17 7.10
N GLN A 215 -2.18 -7.82 7.57
CA GLN A 215 -2.13 -8.49 8.88
C GLN A 215 -1.46 -7.64 9.98
N SER A 216 -0.67 -6.63 9.63
CA SER A 216 -0.02 -5.78 10.63
C SER A 216 -0.94 -4.66 11.13
N ARG A 217 -1.03 -4.50 12.47
CA ARG A 217 -1.91 -3.49 13.09
C ARG A 217 -1.15 -2.21 13.40
N SER A 218 -1.64 -1.09 12.88
CA SER A 218 -1.11 0.25 13.17
C SER A 218 -1.17 0.63 14.66
N HIS A 219 -0.36 1.59 15.07
CA HIS A 219 -0.31 2.07 16.45
C HIS A 219 -1.67 2.65 16.89
N TYR A 220 -2.31 3.46 16.04
CA TYR A 220 -3.64 4.02 16.33
C TYR A 220 -4.74 2.96 16.42
N VAL A 221 -4.65 1.88 15.62
CA VAL A 221 -5.55 0.73 15.76
C VAL A 221 -5.35 0.06 17.12
N ARG A 222 -4.10 -0.11 17.55
CA ARG A 222 -3.80 -0.65 18.90
C ARG A 222 -4.31 0.24 20.02
N ILE A 223 -4.22 1.58 19.87
CA ILE A 223 -4.79 2.53 20.84
C ILE A 223 -6.31 2.40 20.87
N ALA A 224 -6.97 2.39 19.71
CA ALA A 224 -8.42 2.20 19.62
C ALA A 224 -8.88 0.88 20.24
N ASP A 225 -8.16 -0.23 19.97
CA ASP A 225 -8.43 -1.54 20.56
C ASP A 225 -8.23 -1.54 22.10
N ARG A 226 -7.21 -0.83 22.61
CA ARG A 226 -6.97 -0.70 24.05
C ARG A 226 -8.05 0.15 24.70
N ALA A 227 -8.40 1.29 24.09
CA ALA A 227 -9.48 2.13 24.56
C ALA A 227 -10.81 1.37 24.60
N SER A 228 -11.14 0.59 23.55
CA SER A 228 -12.36 -0.22 23.50
C SER A 228 -12.42 -1.28 24.60
N ARG A 229 -11.28 -1.89 24.97
CA ARG A 229 -11.22 -2.87 26.07
C ARG A 229 -11.49 -2.26 27.45
N LEU A 230 -11.04 -1.04 27.69
CA LEU A 230 -11.31 -0.30 28.93
C LEU A 230 -12.73 0.26 28.94
N TYR A 231 -13.24 0.63 27.76
CA TYR A 231 -14.54 1.26 27.58
C TYR A 231 -15.70 0.30 27.83
N ALA A 232 -15.60 -0.98 27.38
CA ALA A 232 -16.69 -1.94 27.53
C ALA A 232 -17.09 -2.19 28.99
N PRO A 233 -16.19 -2.47 29.94
CA PRO A 233 -16.57 -2.58 31.36
C PRO A 233 -17.18 -1.28 31.92
N ALA A 234 -16.64 -0.12 31.53
CA ALA A 234 -17.14 1.18 31.98
C ALA A 234 -18.60 1.41 31.53
N VAL A 235 -18.93 1.02 30.29
CA VAL A 235 -20.29 1.12 29.75
C VAL A 235 -21.28 0.25 30.52
N HIS A 236 -20.92 -1.00 30.81
CA HIS A 236 -21.78 -1.90 31.58
C HIS A 236 -21.99 -1.38 33.01
N SER A 237 -20.93 -0.87 33.66
CA SER A 237 -21.02 -0.28 34.98
C SER A 237 -21.90 0.97 34.96
N LEU A 238 -21.76 1.83 33.94
CA LEU A 238 -22.57 3.05 33.79
C LEU A 238 -24.04 2.71 33.56
N ALA A 239 -24.36 1.72 32.74
CA ALA A 239 -25.75 1.28 32.52
C ALA A 239 -26.37 0.66 33.79
N LEU A 240 -25.59 -0.12 34.53
CA LEU A 240 -26.02 -0.66 35.83
C LEU A 240 -26.27 0.43 36.87
N LEU A 241 -25.37 1.41 36.94
CA LEU A 241 -25.52 2.59 37.82
C LEU A 241 -26.72 3.44 37.42
N ALA A 242 -26.98 3.62 36.13
CA ALA A 242 -28.17 4.31 35.64
C ALA A 242 -29.45 3.56 36.05
N PHE A 243 -29.48 2.23 35.88
CA PHE A 243 -30.60 1.40 36.33
C PHE A 243 -30.84 1.55 37.82
N ALA A 244 -29.81 1.36 38.64
CA ALA A 244 -29.92 1.45 40.11
C ALA A 244 -30.31 2.86 40.55
N GLY A 245 -29.72 3.91 39.98
CA GLY A 245 -30.02 5.31 40.31
C GLY A 245 -31.48 5.66 40.02
N TRP A 246 -32.00 5.27 38.85
CA TRP A 246 -33.41 5.54 38.52
C TRP A 246 -34.40 4.67 39.31
N MET A 247 -33.99 3.44 39.71
CA MET A 247 -34.77 2.63 40.66
C MET A 247 -34.90 3.33 42.00
N ILE A 248 -33.80 3.86 42.53
CA ILE A 248 -33.77 4.62 43.81
C ILE A 248 -34.56 5.92 43.68
N ALA A 249 -34.49 6.58 42.53
CA ALA A 249 -35.25 7.81 42.26
C ALA A 249 -36.77 7.56 42.08
N GLY A 250 -37.23 6.28 42.14
CA GLY A 250 -38.67 5.95 42.11
C GLY A 250 -39.28 5.85 40.71
N ALA A 251 -38.47 5.81 39.65
CA ALA A 251 -38.97 5.67 38.26
C ALA A 251 -39.59 4.30 37.95
N GLY A 252 -39.42 3.33 38.85
CA GLY A 252 -39.87 1.96 38.66
C GLY A 252 -38.92 1.14 37.76
N TRP A 253 -39.01 -0.19 37.87
CA TRP A 253 -38.07 -1.10 37.21
C TRP A 253 -38.10 -0.98 35.67
N TYR A 254 -39.26 -0.75 35.12
CA TYR A 254 -39.47 -0.68 33.67
C TYR A 254 -38.74 0.52 33.06
N GLN A 255 -39.03 1.73 33.53
CA GLN A 255 -38.40 2.96 33.03
C GLN A 255 -36.88 2.95 33.27
N SER A 256 -36.47 2.45 34.44
CA SER A 256 -35.06 2.28 34.76
C SER A 256 -34.33 1.35 33.80
N LEU A 257 -35.01 0.25 33.38
CA LEU A 257 -34.42 -0.70 32.42
C LEU A 257 -34.38 -0.10 31.00
N VAL A 258 -35.41 0.66 30.58
CA VAL A 258 -35.40 1.36 29.28
C VAL A 258 -34.26 2.37 29.21
N ILE A 259 -33.99 3.13 30.28
CA ILE A 259 -32.89 4.07 30.36
C ILE A 259 -31.54 3.32 30.30
N ALA A 260 -31.39 2.23 31.05
CA ALA A 260 -30.17 1.43 31.01
C ALA A 260 -29.88 0.85 29.62
N ILE A 261 -30.91 0.36 28.90
CA ILE A 261 -30.81 -0.10 27.51
C ILE A 261 -30.39 1.06 26.61
N ALA A 262 -30.98 2.23 26.73
CA ALA A 262 -30.61 3.41 25.96
C ALA A 262 -29.15 3.82 26.19
N VAL A 263 -28.68 3.77 27.44
CA VAL A 263 -27.28 4.02 27.81
C VAL A 263 -26.36 2.97 27.17
N LEU A 264 -26.68 1.68 27.22
CA LEU A 264 -25.88 0.62 26.58
C LEU A 264 -25.74 0.84 25.07
N ILE A 265 -26.81 1.23 24.40
CA ILE A 265 -26.84 1.45 22.96
C ILE A 265 -26.04 2.69 22.57
N ILE A 266 -26.31 3.84 23.21
CA ILE A 266 -25.75 5.12 22.79
C ILE A 266 -24.25 5.22 23.05
N THR A 267 -23.77 4.51 24.06
CA THR A 267 -22.36 4.44 24.43
C THR A 267 -21.54 3.46 23.56
N CYS A 268 -22.10 2.85 22.52
CA CYS A 268 -21.30 1.98 21.63
C CYS A 268 -20.16 2.77 20.98
N PRO A 269 -18.87 2.34 21.10
CA PRO A 269 -17.74 3.02 20.51
C PRO A 269 -17.58 2.72 19.01
N CYS A 270 -18.68 2.45 18.29
CA CYS A 270 -18.67 1.97 16.90
C CYS A 270 -17.97 2.96 15.96
N ALA A 271 -18.24 4.28 16.12
CA ALA A 271 -17.58 5.35 15.36
C ALA A 271 -16.05 5.39 15.62
N MET A 272 -15.64 5.17 16.87
CA MET A 272 -14.20 5.14 17.25
C MET A 272 -13.49 3.94 16.63
N GLY A 273 -14.12 2.76 16.62
CA GLY A 273 -13.57 1.54 16.02
C GLY A 273 -13.40 1.65 14.49
N LEU A 274 -14.22 2.47 13.81
CA LEU A 274 -14.15 2.72 12.38
C LEU A 274 -13.23 3.90 11.99
N ALA A 275 -12.88 4.77 12.94
CA ALA A 275 -12.18 6.03 12.68
C ALA A 275 -10.85 5.87 11.93
N VAL A 276 -10.06 4.86 12.29
CA VAL A 276 -8.73 4.59 11.70
C VAL A 276 -8.85 3.68 10.47
N PRO A 277 -9.47 2.49 10.54
CA PRO A 277 -9.52 1.57 9.41
C PRO A 277 -10.16 2.19 8.17
N ALA A 278 -11.26 2.93 8.32
CA ALA A 278 -11.93 3.57 7.19
C ALA A 278 -11.02 4.59 6.48
N ALA A 279 -10.27 5.41 7.24
CA ALA A 279 -9.35 6.38 6.68
C ALA A 279 -8.17 5.70 5.98
N GLN A 280 -7.56 4.69 6.60
CA GLN A 280 -6.41 3.95 6.04
C GLN A 280 -6.78 3.24 4.74
N VAL A 281 -7.93 2.56 4.69
CA VAL A 281 -8.42 1.86 3.50
C VAL A 281 -8.58 2.83 2.32
N VAL A 282 -9.23 3.98 2.54
CA VAL A 282 -9.45 4.97 1.48
C VAL A 282 -8.12 5.60 1.03
N ALA A 283 -7.23 5.91 1.97
CA ALA A 283 -5.91 6.47 1.67
C ALA A 283 -5.03 5.51 0.88
N SER A 284 -4.91 4.25 1.31
CA SER A 284 -4.13 3.22 0.61
C SER A 284 -4.68 2.97 -0.79
N GLY A 285 -6.00 2.93 -0.96
CA GLY A 285 -6.61 2.81 -2.27
C GLY A 285 -6.39 4.03 -3.19
N ALA A 286 -6.29 5.24 -2.62
CA ALA A 286 -5.96 6.44 -3.36
C ALA A 286 -4.48 6.45 -3.80
N LEU A 287 -3.56 6.02 -2.94
CA LEU A 287 -2.13 5.91 -3.24
C LEU A 287 -1.87 4.81 -4.29
N ALA A 288 -2.51 3.65 -4.16
CA ALA A 288 -2.36 2.55 -5.11
C ALA A 288 -2.75 2.95 -6.55
N ARG A 289 -3.81 3.75 -6.72
CA ARG A 289 -4.20 4.28 -8.04
C ARG A 289 -3.16 5.24 -8.66
N ASN A 290 -2.25 5.76 -7.86
CA ASN A 290 -1.15 6.64 -8.29
C ASN A 290 0.20 5.92 -8.25
N GLY A 291 0.20 4.59 -8.35
CA GLY A 291 1.42 3.81 -8.45
C GLY A 291 2.23 3.71 -7.14
N LEU A 292 1.64 4.05 -5.97
CA LEU A 292 2.30 3.86 -4.68
C LEU A 292 1.57 2.80 -3.85
N LEU A 293 2.28 1.76 -3.49
CA LEU A 293 1.78 0.63 -2.72
C LEU A 293 2.28 0.73 -1.29
N VAL A 294 1.35 0.88 -0.36
CA VAL A 294 1.65 0.95 1.08
C VAL A 294 1.44 -0.43 1.69
N LYS A 295 2.43 -0.95 2.38
CA LYS A 295 2.39 -2.31 2.91
C LYS A 295 1.48 -2.45 4.13
N ASP A 296 1.49 -1.50 5.04
CA ASP A 296 0.64 -1.57 6.24
C ASP A 296 0.04 -0.22 6.63
N GLY A 297 -1.00 -0.25 7.46
CA GLY A 297 -1.62 0.98 7.96
C GLY A 297 -0.70 1.79 8.87
N GLY A 298 0.28 1.17 9.49
CA GLY A 298 1.30 1.85 10.30
C GLY A 298 2.28 2.66 9.46
N ALA A 299 2.52 2.26 8.21
CA ALA A 299 3.34 3.03 7.28
C ALA A 299 2.78 4.43 7.03
N LEU A 300 1.44 4.58 6.89
CA LEU A 300 0.81 5.90 6.77
C LEU A 300 1.01 6.76 8.03
N GLU A 301 1.05 6.14 9.21
CA GLU A 301 1.32 6.86 10.45
C GLU A 301 2.77 7.37 10.46
N ARG A 302 3.73 6.49 10.18
CA ARG A 302 5.16 6.83 10.11
C ARG A 302 5.45 7.88 9.04
N LEU A 303 4.90 7.73 7.83
CA LEU A 303 5.03 8.70 6.74
C LEU A 303 4.46 10.09 7.07
N ALA A 304 3.47 10.17 7.94
CA ALA A 304 2.91 11.46 8.36
C ALA A 304 3.82 12.24 9.32
N GLU A 305 4.69 11.55 10.04
CA GLU A 305 5.55 12.09 11.11
C GLU A 305 6.93 12.52 10.60
N ILE A 306 7.32 12.17 9.35
CA ILE A 306 8.65 12.44 8.82
C ILE A 306 8.97 13.94 8.79
N ASP A 307 10.20 14.27 9.16
CA ASP A 307 10.79 15.61 9.16
C ASP A 307 12.08 15.69 8.32
N THR A 308 12.71 14.56 8.03
CA THR A 308 13.96 14.45 7.29
C THR A 308 13.83 13.32 6.26
N ALA A 309 14.39 13.48 5.05
CA ALA A 309 14.43 12.46 4.01
C ALA A 309 15.85 12.18 3.56
N LEU A 310 16.23 10.92 3.54
CA LEU A 310 17.51 10.43 3.02
C LEU A 310 17.26 9.71 1.71
N PHE A 311 17.89 10.18 0.65
CA PHE A 311 17.78 9.59 -0.67
C PHE A 311 19.08 8.86 -1.02
N ASP A 312 19.00 7.59 -1.38
CA ASP A 312 20.09 6.97 -2.10
C ASP A 312 20.26 7.64 -3.47
N LYS A 313 21.48 7.62 -4.01
CA LYS A 313 21.77 8.23 -5.31
C LYS A 313 21.30 7.33 -6.45
N THR A 314 21.90 6.14 -6.53
CA THR A 314 21.82 5.26 -7.70
C THR A 314 20.51 4.51 -7.75
N GLY A 315 19.81 4.55 -8.89
CA GLY A 315 18.49 3.91 -9.04
C GLY A 315 17.34 4.59 -8.28
N THR A 316 17.65 5.58 -7.43
CA THR A 316 16.68 6.35 -6.64
C THR A 316 16.56 7.78 -7.15
N LEU A 317 17.53 8.66 -6.91
CA LEU A 317 17.56 10.01 -7.51
C LEU A 317 17.93 9.96 -8.99
N THR A 318 18.78 9.03 -9.38
CA THR A 318 19.12 8.75 -10.77
C THR A 318 18.26 7.60 -11.31
N VAL A 319 18.29 7.45 -12.64
CA VAL A 319 17.53 6.38 -13.30
C VAL A 319 18.14 5.01 -13.01
N GLY A 320 19.43 4.94 -12.64
CA GLY A 320 20.17 3.69 -12.43
C GLY A 320 20.53 2.97 -13.73
N GLU A 321 20.35 3.64 -14.88
CA GLU A 321 20.75 3.18 -16.20
C GLU A 321 21.85 4.10 -16.74
N PRO A 322 23.13 3.83 -16.42
CA PRO A 322 24.22 4.67 -16.85
C PRO A 322 24.33 4.69 -18.38
N VAL A 323 24.43 5.89 -18.96
CA VAL A 323 24.51 6.11 -20.40
C VAL A 323 25.97 6.31 -20.81
N PRO A 324 26.54 5.47 -21.68
CA PRO A 324 27.94 5.59 -22.08
C PRO A 324 28.14 6.74 -23.07
N ALA A 325 29.19 7.54 -22.86
CA ALA A 325 29.64 8.56 -23.80
C ALA A 325 30.53 7.91 -24.89
N LEU A 326 29.94 7.52 -26.01
CA LEU A 326 30.61 6.72 -27.05
C LEU A 326 31.03 7.55 -28.29
N GLY A 327 30.80 8.88 -28.30
CA GLY A 327 31.04 9.71 -29.49
C GLY A 327 32.48 9.87 -29.90
N HIS A 328 33.41 9.52 -29.03
CA HIS A 328 34.86 9.61 -29.27
C HIS A 328 35.49 8.29 -29.73
N LEU A 329 34.73 7.20 -29.73
CA LEU A 329 35.21 5.90 -30.18
C LEU A 329 35.24 5.84 -31.70
N THR A 330 36.32 5.28 -32.24
CA THR A 330 36.39 4.88 -33.66
C THR A 330 35.48 3.66 -33.91
N ASP A 331 35.12 3.40 -35.17
CA ASP A 331 34.29 2.24 -35.53
C ASP A 331 34.91 0.92 -35.07
N ARG A 332 36.24 0.81 -35.16
CA ARG A 332 36.99 -0.38 -34.68
C ARG A 332 36.90 -0.52 -33.16
N GLN A 333 37.09 0.57 -32.41
CA GLN A 333 36.99 0.57 -30.95
C GLN A 333 35.56 0.24 -30.51
N ALA A 334 34.55 0.80 -31.19
CA ALA A 334 33.14 0.51 -30.93
C ALA A 334 32.79 -0.98 -31.16
N ALA A 335 33.27 -1.56 -32.26
CA ALA A 335 33.03 -2.99 -32.57
C ALA A 335 33.69 -3.92 -31.54
N ILE A 336 34.92 -3.61 -31.08
CA ILE A 336 35.64 -4.37 -30.02
C ILE A 336 34.91 -4.18 -28.68
N ALA A 337 34.55 -2.96 -28.31
CA ALA A 337 33.82 -2.68 -27.09
C ALA A 337 32.47 -3.43 -27.02
N LEU A 338 31.73 -3.47 -28.13
CA LEU A 338 30.48 -4.22 -28.24
C LEU A 338 30.71 -5.73 -28.03
N ALA A 339 31.73 -6.29 -28.69
CA ALA A 339 32.05 -7.71 -28.60
C ALA A 339 32.41 -8.11 -27.16
N LEU A 340 33.26 -7.32 -26.46
CA LEU A 340 33.61 -7.53 -25.05
C LEU A 340 32.38 -7.33 -24.13
N ALA A 341 31.59 -6.27 -24.35
CA ALA A 341 30.46 -5.94 -23.49
C ALA A 341 29.36 -7.02 -23.52
N ARG A 342 29.12 -7.66 -24.65
CA ARG A 342 28.15 -8.75 -24.79
C ARG A 342 28.46 -9.98 -23.94
N THR A 343 29.71 -10.19 -23.55
CA THR A 343 30.14 -11.33 -22.76
C THR A 343 30.01 -11.13 -21.25
N SER A 344 29.71 -9.89 -20.80
CA SER A 344 29.57 -9.57 -19.40
C SER A 344 28.15 -9.17 -19.00
N ARG A 345 27.75 -9.57 -17.79
CA ARG A 345 26.47 -9.17 -17.19
C ARG A 345 26.55 -7.87 -16.37
N HIS A 346 27.71 -7.24 -16.34
CA HIS A 346 27.92 -6.02 -15.59
C HIS A 346 27.01 -4.87 -16.12
N PRO A 347 26.40 -4.01 -15.28
CA PRO A 347 25.51 -2.93 -15.70
C PRO A 347 26.13 -2.01 -16.77
N LEU A 348 27.38 -1.61 -16.62
CA LEU A 348 28.08 -0.79 -17.61
C LEU A 348 28.26 -1.49 -18.95
N SER A 349 28.57 -2.78 -18.95
CA SER A 349 28.67 -3.59 -20.17
C SER A 349 27.33 -3.68 -20.88
N LYS A 350 26.23 -3.92 -20.16
CA LYS A 350 24.88 -3.91 -20.73
C LYS A 350 24.53 -2.57 -21.37
N SER A 351 24.93 -1.47 -20.75
CA SER A 351 24.69 -0.11 -21.29
C SER A 351 25.51 0.14 -22.56
N ILE A 352 26.77 -0.31 -22.62
CA ILE A 352 27.58 -0.24 -23.83
C ILE A 352 26.93 -1.06 -24.94
N THR A 353 26.52 -2.30 -24.65
CA THR A 353 25.87 -3.21 -25.61
C THR A 353 24.62 -2.53 -26.20
N ARG A 354 23.70 -2.06 -25.35
CA ARG A 354 22.47 -1.40 -25.77
C ARG A 354 22.75 -0.17 -26.65
N ALA A 355 23.70 0.67 -26.25
CA ALA A 355 23.99 1.89 -26.96
C ALA A 355 24.67 1.67 -28.32
N LEU A 356 25.58 0.67 -28.44
CA LEU A 356 26.24 0.36 -29.70
C LEU A 356 25.36 -0.45 -30.65
N GLU A 357 24.55 -1.35 -30.15
CA GLU A 357 23.55 -2.05 -30.96
C GLU A 357 22.51 -1.07 -31.54
N GLY A 358 22.04 -0.12 -30.74
CA GLY A 358 21.15 0.93 -31.19
C GLY A 358 21.75 1.86 -32.26
N ARG A 359 23.09 1.89 -32.41
CA ARG A 359 23.81 2.58 -33.50
C ARG A 359 24.09 1.67 -34.70
N GLY A 360 23.66 0.41 -34.68
CA GLY A 360 23.90 -0.55 -35.76
C GLY A 360 25.34 -1.06 -35.85
N VAL A 361 26.16 -0.90 -34.81
CA VAL A 361 27.54 -1.40 -34.76
C VAL A 361 27.52 -2.93 -34.79
N GLN A 362 28.37 -3.53 -35.62
CA GLN A 362 28.55 -5.00 -35.67
C GLN A 362 29.72 -5.39 -34.77
N PRO A 363 29.56 -6.43 -33.90
CA PRO A 363 30.66 -6.89 -33.07
C PRO A 363 31.73 -7.63 -33.90
N VAL A 364 32.95 -7.60 -33.41
CA VAL A 364 34.05 -8.42 -33.96
C VAL A 364 34.09 -9.80 -33.31
N ASP A 365 34.70 -10.77 -33.99
CA ASP A 365 34.94 -12.10 -33.41
C ASP A 365 36.13 -12.03 -32.41
N LEU A 366 35.87 -12.48 -31.19
CA LEU A 366 36.87 -12.54 -30.12
C LEU A 366 37.25 -13.98 -29.81
N SER A 367 38.51 -14.20 -29.45
CA SER A 367 39.00 -15.46 -28.92
C SER A 367 39.49 -15.29 -27.48
N GLU A 368 39.63 -16.38 -26.74
CA GLU A 368 40.16 -16.42 -25.37
C GLU A 368 39.42 -15.46 -24.40
N VAL A 369 38.12 -15.41 -24.49
CA VAL A 369 37.29 -14.52 -23.66
C VAL A 369 37.31 -14.98 -22.19
N GLN A 370 37.71 -14.11 -21.27
CA GLN A 370 37.72 -14.34 -19.83
C GLN A 370 37.10 -13.18 -19.08
N GLU A 371 36.16 -13.47 -18.18
CA GLU A 371 35.62 -12.49 -17.23
C GLU A 371 36.24 -12.73 -15.85
N THR A 372 36.87 -11.70 -15.29
CA THR A 372 37.46 -11.75 -13.95
C THR A 372 36.70 -10.82 -13.03
N VAL A 373 36.07 -11.37 -11.99
CA VAL A 373 35.28 -10.61 -11.03
C VAL A 373 36.13 -9.49 -10.43
N GLY A 374 35.62 -8.25 -10.53
CA GLY A 374 36.32 -7.05 -10.05
C GLY A 374 37.35 -6.43 -10.99
N ASN A 375 37.78 -7.13 -12.04
CA ASN A 375 38.77 -6.63 -13.02
C ASN A 375 38.19 -6.34 -14.40
N GLY A 376 37.08 -7.01 -14.76
CA GLY A 376 36.40 -6.81 -16.05
C GLY A 376 36.54 -7.98 -17.00
N VAL A 377 36.39 -7.73 -18.32
CA VAL A 377 36.44 -8.73 -19.39
C VAL A 377 37.64 -8.52 -20.24
N SER A 378 38.39 -9.59 -20.52
CA SER A 378 39.54 -9.60 -21.43
C SER A 378 39.34 -10.66 -22.52
N ALA A 379 39.93 -10.41 -23.69
CA ALA A 379 39.93 -11.31 -24.85
C ALA A 379 41.07 -11.03 -25.79
N VAL A 380 41.18 -11.79 -26.87
CA VAL A 380 42.15 -11.55 -27.95
C VAL A 380 41.39 -11.26 -29.24
N PHE A 381 41.77 -10.19 -29.94
CA PHE A 381 41.29 -9.80 -31.25
C PHE A 381 42.43 -9.66 -32.24
N GLY A 382 42.51 -10.54 -33.26
CA GLY A 382 43.59 -10.51 -34.27
C GLY A 382 45.00 -10.62 -33.68
N GLY A 383 45.19 -11.37 -32.59
CA GLY A 383 46.46 -11.52 -31.89
C GLY A 383 46.80 -10.37 -30.94
N ILE A 384 45.92 -9.40 -30.77
CA ILE A 384 46.10 -8.26 -29.84
C ILE A 384 45.22 -8.49 -28.62
N ALA A 385 45.75 -8.29 -27.42
CA ALA A 385 44.97 -8.34 -26.19
C ALA A 385 44.00 -7.15 -26.12
N VAL A 386 42.74 -7.42 -25.83
CA VAL A 386 41.67 -6.42 -25.69
C VAL A 386 40.95 -6.63 -24.38
N ALA A 387 40.54 -5.56 -23.70
CA ALA A 387 39.81 -5.69 -22.45
C ALA A 387 38.91 -4.48 -22.14
N LEU A 388 37.80 -4.74 -21.41
CA LEU A 388 37.05 -3.72 -20.69
C LEU A 388 37.37 -3.87 -19.20
N THR A 389 38.07 -2.87 -18.64
CA THR A 389 38.63 -2.91 -17.28
C THR A 389 38.22 -1.66 -16.49
N ARG A 390 38.59 -1.61 -15.22
CA ARG A 390 38.54 -0.36 -14.46
C ARG A 390 39.42 0.69 -15.12
N PRO A 391 39.00 1.98 -15.14
CA PRO A 391 39.83 3.05 -15.70
C PRO A 391 41.10 3.26 -14.86
N ASP A 392 42.20 3.59 -15.50
CA ASP A 392 43.48 3.87 -14.85
C ASP A 392 43.52 5.26 -14.17
N THR A 393 42.46 6.06 -14.28
CA THR A 393 42.39 7.42 -13.73
C THR A 393 41.33 7.54 -12.64
N ASP A 394 41.72 8.17 -11.51
CA ASP A 394 40.78 8.59 -10.45
C ASP A 394 39.95 9.81 -10.90
N GLY A 395 39.09 9.59 -11.91
CA GLY A 395 38.19 10.62 -12.41
C GLY A 395 36.89 10.74 -11.57
N PHE A 396 36.28 11.92 -11.61
CA PHE A 396 35.02 12.24 -10.93
C PHE A 396 33.80 11.52 -11.51
N ARG A 397 33.93 10.72 -12.60
CA ARG A 397 32.80 10.07 -13.30
C ARG A 397 32.91 8.56 -13.27
N ILE A 398 31.75 7.90 -13.37
CA ILE A 398 31.71 6.45 -13.61
C ILE A 398 32.31 6.22 -15.00
N ALA A 399 33.31 5.34 -15.10
CA ALA A 399 33.98 5.05 -16.36
C ALA A 399 34.43 3.59 -16.44
N THR A 400 34.64 3.10 -17.66
CA THR A 400 35.36 1.85 -17.94
C THR A 400 36.49 2.14 -18.95
N GLY A 401 37.63 1.49 -18.80
CA GLY A 401 38.74 1.57 -19.75
C GLY A 401 38.60 0.49 -20.82
N LEU A 402 38.49 0.89 -22.09
CA LEU A 402 38.67 0.01 -23.24
C LEU A 402 40.15 -0.05 -23.56
N ARG A 403 40.79 -1.21 -23.33
CA ARG A 403 42.21 -1.45 -23.64
C ARG A 403 42.33 -2.22 -24.94
N ILE A 404 43.17 -1.77 -25.84
CA ILE A 404 43.51 -2.45 -27.12
C ILE A 404 45.05 -2.44 -27.22
N GLY A 405 45.71 -3.55 -26.88
CA GLY A 405 47.14 -3.60 -26.69
C GLY A 405 47.59 -2.64 -25.57
N ASP A 406 48.43 -1.67 -25.91
CA ASP A 406 48.92 -0.65 -24.96
C ASP A 406 48.02 0.62 -24.92
N GLU A 407 47.11 0.76 -25.85
CA GLU A 407 46.21 1.93 -25.92
C GLU A 407 45.03 1.74 -24.95
N VAL A 408 44.75 2.77 -24.14
CA VAL A 408 43.60 2.80 -23.22
C VAL A 408 42.69 3.99 -23.57
N THR A 409 41.45 3.70 -23.88
CA THR A 409 40.42 4.70 -24.13
C THR A 409 39.35 4.62 -23.04
N ASN A 410 39.17 5.68 -22.26
CA ASN A 410 38.17 5.70 -21.19
C ASN A 410 36.77 6.02 -21.75
N ILE A 411 35.80 5.15 -21.47
CA ILE A 411 34.38 5.35 -21.74
C ILE A 411 33.75 5.88 -20.46
N ALA A 412 33.39 7.14 -20.43
CA ALA A 412 32.67 7.75 -19.32
C ALA A 412 31.18 7.40 -19.41
N PHE A 413 30.52 7.36 -18.25
CA PHE A 413 29.09 7.16 -18.17
C PHE A 413 28.45 8.31 -17.41
N ASP A 414 27.32 8.76 -17.90
CA ASP A 414 26.42 9.65 -17.20
C ASP A 414 25.27 8.81 -16.63
N ASP A 415 24.95 9.00 -15.35
CA ASP A 415 23.77 8.43 -14.71
C ASP A 415 22.75 9.57 -14.52
N PRO A 416 21.80 9.74 -15.44
CA PRO A 416 20.93 10.90 -15.46
C PRO A 416 20.05 10.94 -14.23
N VAL A 417 19.93 12.13 -13.65
CA VAL A 417 18.97 12.41 -12.58
C VAL A 417 17.55 12.26 -13.16
N ARG A 418 16.63 11.73 -12.34
CA ARG A 418 15.22 11.63 -12.76
C ARG A 418 14.67 13.02 -13.05
N HIS A 419 13.88 13.13 -14.13
CA HIS A 419 13.38 14.41 -14.65
C HIS A 419 12.55 15.22 -13.65
N ASP A 420 11.94 14.56 -12.67
CA ASP A 420 11.08 15.15 -11.65
C ASP A 420 11.72 15.21 -10.25
N ALA A 421 13.01 14.87 -10.14
CA ALA A 421 13.72 14.86 -8.86
C ALA A 421 13.70 16.25 -8.20
N GLN A 422 14.07 17.31 -8.95
CA GLN A 422 14.07 18.68 -8.41
C GLN A 422 12.70 19.10 -7.89
N VAL A 423 11.65 18.90 -8.70
CA VAL A 423 10.27 19.28 -8.32
C VAL A 423 9.82 18.49 -7.06
N THR A 424 10.18 17.21 -6.98
CA THR A 424 9.86 16.37 -5.82
C THR A 424 10.55 16.89 -4.56
N LEU A 425 11.83 17.25 -4.65
CA LEU A 425 12.61 17.77 -3.53
C LEU A 425 12.11 19.15 -3.07
N ASP A 426 11.76 20.03 -4.00
CA ASP A 426 11.18 21.34 -3.71
C ASP A 426 9.83 21.20 -2.98
N GLU A 427 8.98 20.25 -3.41
CA GLU A 427 7.70 19.97 -2.75
C GLU A 427 7.90 19.36 -1.35
N LEU A 428 8.94 18.54 -1.13
CA LEU A 428 9.29 18.02 0.21
C LEU A 428 9.79 19.16 1.11
N ALA A 429 10.66 20.01 0.61
CA ALA A 429 11.14 21.19 1.33
C ALA A 429 9.99 22.13 1.71
N ALA A 430 9.05 22.39 0.79
CA ALA A 430 7.83 23.16 1.06
C ALA A 430 6.92 22.49 2.12
N ALA A 431 7.01 21.18 2.26
CA ALA A 431 6.34 20.41 3.31
C ALA A 431 7.11 20.39 4.64
N GLY A 432 8.26 21.08 4.73
CA GLY A 432 9.11 21.16 5.93
C GLY A 432 9.96 19.89 6.14
N ILE A 433 10.37 19.21 5.07
CA ILE A 433 11.18 18.00 5.10
C ILE A 433 12.54 18.32 4.47
N GLU A 434 13.59 18.24 5.26
CA GLU A 434 14.95 18.41 4.80
C GLU A 434 15.44 17.13 4.10
N SER A 435 16.01 17.29 2.90
CA SER A 435 16.47 16.16 2.08
C SER A 435 17.99 16.13 1.99
N THR A 436 18.58 14.93 2.13
CA THR A 436 20.02 14.70 2.04
C THR A 436 20.29 13.50 1.14
N VAL A 437 21.33 13.59 0.29
CA VAL A 437 21.79 12.45 -0.51
C VAL A 437 22.73 11.59 0.33
N VAL A 438 22.48 10.29 0.38
CA VAL A 438 23.34 9.31 1.07
C VAL A 438 23.72 8.21 0.08
N SER A 439 25.02 7.98 -0.15
CA SER A 439 25.47 7.01 -1.14
C SER A 439 26.72 6.27 -0.69
N GLY A 440 26.86 5.01 -1.12
CA GLY A 440 28.08 4.23 -1.00
C GLY A 440 29.14 4.60 -2.04
N ASP A 441 28.78 5.43 -3.03
CA ASP A 441 29.70 5.85 -4.08
C ASP A 441 30.74 6.85 -3.57
N ARG A 442 31.79 7.06 -4.39
CA ARG A 442 32.84 8.06 -4.14
C ARG A 442 32.27 9.49 -4.11
N ALA A 443 32.96 10.37 -3.39
CA ALA A 443 32.54 11.76 -3.16
C ALA A 443 32.26 12.53 -4.47
N GLY A 444 33.04 12.35 -5.53
CA GLY A 444 32.92 13.10 -6.78
C GLY A 444 31.54 12.94 -7.46
N PRO A 445 31.12 11.71 -7.82
CA PRO A 445 29.80 11.48 -8.42
C PRO A 445 28.63 11.89 -7.51
N VAL A 446 28.76 11.77 -6.20
CA VAL A 446 27.71 12.14 -5.25
C VAL A 446 27.58 13.66 -5.16
N SER A 447 28.71 14.37 -5.04
CA SER A 447 28.72 15.83 -4.95
C SER A 447 28.19 16.49 -6.24
N ALA A 448 28.44 15.91 -7.41
CA ALA A 448 27.92 16.42 -8.68
C ALA A 448 26.38 16.38 -8.72
N VAL A 449 25.78 15.21 -8.41
CA VAL A 449 24.32 15.07 -8.36
C VAL A 449 23.71 15.96 -7.26
N ALA A 450 24.35 16.03 -6.09
CA ALA A 450 23.87 16.84 -4.99
C ALA A 450 23.94 18.36 -5.31
N ALA A 451 25.00 18.80 -5.99
CA ALA A 451 25.13 20.19 -6.43
C ALA A 451 24.04 20.58 -7.47
N ASP A 452 23.76 19.69 -8.43
CA ASP A 452 22.70 19.90 -9.43
C ASP A 452 21.33 20.03 -8.79
N LEU A 453 21.09 19.31 -7.65
CA LEU A 453 19.81 19.30 -6.94
C LEU A 453 19.79 20.26 -5.72
N GLY A 454 20.89 20.95 -5.41
CA GLY A 454 20.98 21.86 -4.26
C GLY A 454 20.85 21.17 -2.90
N LEU A 455 21.33 19.92 -2.77
CA LEU A 455 21.18 19.09 -1.57
C LEU A 455 22.50 18.97 -0.77
N GLU A 456 22.37 18.75 0.54
CA GLU A 456 23.46 18.19 1.33
C GLU A 456 23.72 16.73 0.94
N TRP A 457 24.93 16.25 1.13
CA TRP A 457 25.30 14.91 0.74
C TRP A 457 26.31 14.24 1.68
N LYS A 458 26.28 12.91 1.68
CA LYS A 458 27.25 12.03 2.33
C LYS A 458 27.59 10.89 1.38
N ALA A 459 28.88 10.77 1.07
CA ALA A 459 29.43 9.74 0.18
C ALA A 459 30.16 8.67 0.98
N GLU A 460 30.54 7.58 0.29
CA GLU A 460 31.33 6.46 0.83
C GLU A 460 30.70 5.79 2.07
N LEU A 461 29.36 5.87 2.17
CA LEU A 461 28.63 5.26 3.26
C LEU A 461 28.32 3.78 2.93
N HIS A 462 29.12 2.88 3.48
CA HIS A 462 28.80 1.46 3.49
C HIS A 462 27.48 1.19 4.26
N PRO A 463 26.83 0.02 4.09
CA PRO A 463 25.54 -0.29 4.72
C PRO A 463 25.49 -0.01 6.22
N ASP A 464 26.54 -0.40 6.96
CA ASP A 464 26.64 -0.17 8.41
C ASP A 464 26.73 1.33 8.76
N ALA A 465 27.43 2.12 7.93
CA ALA A 465 27.54 3.56 8.12
C ALA A 465 26.21 4.29 7.80
N LYS A 466 25.45 3.83 6.78
CA LYS A 466 24.10 4.31 6.51
C LYS A 466 23.17 4.02 7.69
N LEU A 467 23.23 2.81 8.25
CA LEU A 467 22.48 2.40 9.42
C LEU A 467 22.83 3.27 10.65
N ALA A 468 24.11 3.43 10.95
CA ALA A 468 24.58 4.26 12.07
C ALA A 468 24.13 5.73 11.92
N HIS A 469 24.15 6.26 10.70
CA HIS A 469 23.65 7.62 10.42
C HIS A 469 22.14 7.73 10.67
N MET A 470 21.37 6.73 10.26
CA MET A 470 19.93 6.64 10.51
C MET A 470 19.63 6.62 12.00
N GLU A 471 20.33 5.79 12.78
CA GLU A 471 20.17 5.68 14.23
C GLU A 471 20.56 6.99 14.95
N LYS A 472 21.59 7.68 14.47
CA LYS A 472 21.98 8.99 14.99
C LYS A 472 20.85 10.02 14.83
N LEU A 473 20.22 10.08 13.66
CA LEU A 473 19.10 10.99 13.42
C LEU A 473 17.91 10.67 14.35
N LYS A 474 17.56 9.38 14.47
CA LYS A 474 16.49 8.95 15.39
C LYS A 474 16.81 9.26 16.84
N SER A 475 18.06 9.09 17.28
CA SER A 475 18.50 9.42 18.63
C SER A 475 18.47 10.93 18.91
N ALA A 476 18.62 11.77 17.87
CA ALA A 476 18.46 13.21 17.94
C ALA A 476 16.99 13.66 17.96
N GLY A 477 16.03 12.72 17.84
CA GLY A 477 14.59 12.99 17.86
C GLY A 477 13.98 13.24 16.48
N HIS A 478 14.73 13.03 15.40
CA HIS A 478 14.21 13.11 14.04
C HIS A 478 13.45 11.85 13.62
N HIS A 479 12.57 12.01 12.64
CA HIS A 479 11.79 10.95 12.02
C HIS A 479 12.23 10.76 10.55
N PRO A 480 13.38 10.09 10.29
CA PRO A 480 13.93 10.00 8.96
C PRO A 480 13.13 9.05 8.06
N LEU A 481 12.85 9.53 6.84
CA LEU A 481 12.44 8.72 5.70
C LEU A 481 13.68 8.23 4.96
N MET A 482 13.78 6.95 4.66
CA MET A 482 14.77 6.41 3.73
C MET A 482 14.10 6.08 2.39
N VAL A 483 14.70 6.59 1.30
CA VAL A 483 14.31 6.24 -0.07
C VAL A 483 15.52 5.62 -0.75
N GLY A 484 15.42 4.34 -1.12
CA GLY A 484 16.56 3.59 -1.68
C GLY A 484 16.13 2.34 -2.45
N ASP A 485 16.97 1.87 -3.40
CA ASP A 485 16.67 0.75 -4.28
C ASP A 485 17.60 -0.47 -4.11
N GLY A 486 18.78 -0.27 -3.55
CA GLY A 486 19.85 -1.26 -3.52
C GLY A 486 19.72 -2.31 -2.41
N ILE A 487 20.32 -3.50 -2.64
CA ILE A 487 20.48 -4.53 -1.62
C ILE A 487 21.22 -3.97 -0.39
N ASN A 488 22.12 -3.02 -0.63
CA ASN A 488 22.92 -2.36 0.40
C ASN A 488 22.08 -1.42 1.30
N ASP A 489 20.88 -1.03 0.87
CA ASP A 489 19.99 -0.12 1.61
C ASP A 489 19.00 -0.87 2.50
N GLY A 490 18.85 -2.18 2.33
CA GLY A 490 17.91 -2.99 3.10
C GLY A 490 17.97 -2.75 4.61
N PRO A 491 19.15 -2.79 5.26
CA PRO A 491 19.28 -2.48 6.69
C PRO A 491 18.85 -1.05 7.05
N ALA A 492 19.18 -0.05 6.22
CA ALA A 492 18.81 1.35 6.44
C ALA A 492 17.31 1.57 6.23
N LEU A 493 16.70 0.94 5.20
CA LEU A 493 15.26 0.96 4.97
C LEU A 493 14.49 0.37 6.14
N ALA A 494 14.94 -0.78 6.67
CA ALA A 494 14.30 -1.44 7.80
C ALA A 494 14.44 -0.64 9.12
N ALA A 495 15.55 0.08 9.29
CA ALA A 495 15.84 0.87 10.49
C ALA A 495 15.22 2.27 10.46
N ALA A 496 14.84 2.79 9.31
CA ALA A 496 14.24 4.11 9.15
C ALA A 496 12.94 4.26 9.96
N HIS A 497 12.52 5.50 10.23
CA HIS A 497 11.19 5.75 10.79
C HIS A 497 10.09 5.40 9.79
N ALA A 498 10.30 5.79 8.53
CA ALA A 498 9.53 5.34 7.38
C ALA A 498 10.45 5.04 6.21
N SER A 499 10.04 4.17 5.29
CA SER A 499 10.87 3.80 4.14
C SER A 499 10.06 3.59 2.87
N ILE A 500 10.65 4.00 1.74
CA ILE A 500 10.04 3.86 0.41
C ILE A 500 11.09 3.30 -0.55
N ALA A 501 10.73 2.27 -1.32
CA ALA A 501 11.59 1.72 -2.36
C ALA A 501 10.92 1.87 -3.74
N PRO A 502 11.71 2.07 -4.83
CA PRO A 502 11.20 1.93 -6.18
C PRO A 502 10.84 0.47 -6.49
N GLY A 503 9.91 0.24 -7.41
CA GLY A 503 9.53 -1.11 -7.86
C GLY A 503 10.65 -1.83 -8.64
N SER A 504 11.66 -1.09 -9.11
CA SER A 504 12.91 -1.63 -9.68
C SER A 504 13.93 -2.08 -8.63
N ALA A 505 13.69 -1.81 -7.35
CA ALA A 505 14.56 -2.20 -6.26
C ALA A 505 14.67 -3.73 -6.13
N SER A 506 15.75 -4.19 -5.48
CA SER A 506 15.88 -5.60 -5.15
C SER A 506 14.73 -6.11 -4.28
N ASP A 507 14.41 -7.40 -4.37
CA ASP A 507 13.37 -8.04 -3.54
C ASP A 507 13.59 -7.78 -2.04
N VAL A 508 14.85 -7.78 -1.60
CA VAL A 508 15.22 -7.49 -0.20
C VAL A 508 14.84 -6.07 0.19
N SER A 509 15.14 -5.09 -0.67
CA SER A 509 14.80 -3.68 -0.43
C SER A 509 13.29 -3.45 -0.50
N GLN A 510 12.62 -4.06 -1.47
CA GLN A 510 11.17 -4.04 -1.53
C GLN A 510 10.53 -4.64 -0.28
N GLN A 511 11.04 -5.77 0.24
CA GLN A 511 10.52 -6.38 1.48
C GLN A 511 10.81 -5.54 2.73
N ALA A 512 11.93 -4.85 2.79
CA ALA A 512 12.30 -4.01 3.92
C ALA A 512 11.51 -2.68 3.98
N ALA A 513 11.10 -2.13 2.82
CA ALA A 513 10.45 -0.83 2.74
C ALA A 513 8.99 -0.87 3.22
N ASP A 514 8.49 0.23 3.77
CA ASP A 514 7.10 0.44 4.20
C ASP A 514 6.15 0.68 3.03
N ALA A 515 6.67 1.25 1.95
CA ALA A 515 5.92 1.47 0.72
C ALA A 515 6.82 1.27 -0.51
N VAL A 516 6.19 0.91 -1.62
CA VAL A 516 6.87 0.72 -2.91
C VAL A 516 6.19 1.59 -3.96
N PHE A 517 6.95 2.40 -4.69
CA PHE A 517 6.41 3.16 -5.82
C PHE A 517 6.82 2.53 -7.15
N LEU A 518 5.92 2.59 -8.12
CA LEU A 518 6.09 2.03 -9.46
C LEU A 518 6.43 3.14 -10.45
N GLY A 519 7.16 2.79 -11.51
CA GLY A 519 7.53 3.74 -12.56
C GLY A 519 8.82 4.51 -12.30
N ARG A 520 9.11 5.48 -13.18
CA ARG A 520 10.36 6.26 -13.19
C ARG A 520 10.24 7.61 -12.46
N SER A 521 9.06 7.97 -11.98
CA SER A 521 8.77 9.23 -11.29
C SER A 521 9.02 9.12 -9.79
N LEU A 522 9.54 10.19 -9.16
CA LEU A 522 9.70 10.33 -7.70
C LEU A 522 8.48 11.00 -7.04
N ARG A 523 7.56 11.57 -7.82
CA ARG A 523 6.34 12.23 -7.30
C ARG A 523 5.55 11.39 -6.30
N PRO A 524 5.47 10.03 -6.42
CA PRO A 524 4.81 9.19 -5.42
C PRO A 524 5.35 9.36 -4.00
N VAL A 525 6.62 9.75 -3.81
CA VAL A 525 7.22 9.99 -2.49
C VAL A 525 6.54 11.18 -1.80
N VAL A 526 6.41 12.31 -2.50
CA VAL A 526 5.69 13.48 -1.97
C VAL A 526 4.22 13.19 -1.74
N LEU A 527 3.60 12.50 -2.70
CA LEU A 527 2.20 12.09 -2.60
C LEU A 527 1.95 11.23 -1.36
N ALA A 528 2.88 10.28 -1.05
CA ALA A 528 2.83 9.45 0.14
C ALA A 528 2.72 10.30 1.41
N VAL A 529 3.62 11.27 1.57
CA VAL A 529 3.67 12.15 2.74
C VAL A 529 2.41 13.02 2.84
N ARG A 530 2.00 13.62 1.73
CA ARG A 530 0.81 14.50 1.67
C ARG A 530 -0.46 13.74 2.06
N VAL A 531 -0.66 12.56 1.48
CA VAL A 531 -1.81 11.70 1.78
C VAL A 531 -1.75 11.17 3.21
N ALA A 532 -0.57 10.76 3.70
CA ALA A 532 -0.35 10.29 5.05
C ALA A 532 -0.72 11.38 6.09
N ARG A 533 -0.19 12.59 5.94
CA ARG A 533 -0.50 13.74 6.83
C ARG A 533 -2.00 14.08 6.81
N ARG A 534 -2.62 14.05 5.62
CA ARG A 534 -4.06 14.28 5.50
C ARG A 534 -4.88 13.16 6.15
N THR A 535 -4.42 11.92 6.03
CA THR A 535 -5.05 10.75 6.67
C THR A 535 -5.04 10.89 8.18
N MET A 536 -3.90 11.23 8.78
CA MET A 536 -3.80 11.43 10.23
C MET A 536 -4.66 12.61 10.72
N ARG A 537 -4.80 13.67 9.92
CA ARG A 537 -5.71 14.77 10.23
C ARG A 537 -7.17 14.30 10.27
N ILE A 538 -7.59 13.50 9.29
CA ILE A 538 -8.95 12.94 9.23
C ILE A 538 -9.19 11.94 10.36
N VAL A 539 -8.22 11.10 10.68
CA VAL A 539 -8.28 10.20 11.84
C VAL A 539 -8.51 10.97 13.14
N ARG A 540 -7.74 12.05 13.36
CA ARG A 540 -7.94 12.94 14.54
C ARG A 540 -9.33 13.58 14.55
N GLN A 541 -9.83 14.05 13.40
CA GLN A 541 -11.19 14.59 13.29
C GLN A 541 -12.24 13.53 13.63
N ASN A 542 -12.08 12.30 13.14
CA ASN A 542 -12.98 11.19 13.42
C ASN A 542 -13.02 10.86 14.92
N PHE A 543 -11.88 10.81 15.58
CA PHE A 543 -11.82 10.65 17.04
C PHE A 543 -12.50 11.80 17.77
N THR A 544 -12.26 13.05 17.33
CA THR A 544 -12.90 14.22 17.93
C THR A 544 -14.43 14.14 17.79
N PHE A 545 -14.95 13.77 16.60
CA PHE A 545 -16.39 13.60 16.41
C PHE A 545 -16.96 12.50 17.31
N ALA A 546 -16.28 11.37 17.45
CA ALA A 546 -16.73 10.30 18.33
C ALA A 546 -16.72 10.73 19.82
N ILE A 547 -15.73 11.45 20.27
CA ILE A 547 -15.64 11.97 21.65
C ILE A 547 -16.74 13.00 21.90
N VAL A 548 -16.88 14.00 21.03
CA VAL A 548 -17.90 15.06 21.15
C VAL A 548 -19.30 14.46 21.18
N TYR A 549 -19.58 13.51 20.28
CA TYR A 549 -20.84 12.78 20.29
C TYR A 549 -21.13 12.16 21.66
N ASN A 550 -20.17 11.40 22.23
CA ASN A 550 -20.36 10.74 23.53
C ASN A 550 -20.52 11.75 24.68
N VAL A 551 -19.78 12.86 24.68
CA VAL A 551 -19.87 13.91 25.71
C VAL A 551 -21.30 14.48 25.81
N PHE A 552 -22.00 14.61 24.69
CA PHE A 552 -23.39 15.12 24.70
C PHE A 552 -24.43 13.99 24.84
N ALA A 553 -24.23 12.87 24.15
CA ALA A 553 -25.22 11.81 24.07
C ALA A 553 -25.36 11.02 25.39
N VAL A 554 -24.26 10.76 26.09
CA VAL A 554 -24.27 9.99 27.34
C VAL A 554 -25.03 10.71 28.47
N PRO A 555 -24.80 11.99 28.77
CA PRO A 555 -25.58 12.71 29.78
C PRO A 555 -27.08 12.75 29.48
N LEU A 556 -27.46 12.95 28.20
CA LEU A 556 -28.86 12.94 27.80
C LEU A 556 -29.53 11.58 28.02
N ALA A 557 -28.82 10.48 27.74
CA ALA A 557 -29.30 9.14 28.01
C ALA A 557 -29.43 8.86 29.51
N LEU A 558 -28.44 9.27 30.32
CA LEU A 558 -28.47 9.16 31.78
C LEU A 558 -29.63 9.97 32.40
N ALA A 559 -29.95 11.12 31.83
CA ALA A 559 -31.08 11.94 32.22
C ALA A 559 -32.46 11.33 31.82
N GLY A 560 -32.46 10.18 31.13
CA GLY A 560 -33.70 9.52 30.70
C GLY A 560 -34.42 10.20 29.51
N LEU A 561 -33.74 11.13 28.83
CA LEU A 561 -34.27 11.90 27.71
C LEU A 561 -34.17 11.19 26.36
N VAL A 562 -33.53 10.03 26.32
CA VAL A 562 -33.22 9.26 25.09
C VAL A 562 -33.89 7.91 25.14
N THR A 563 -34.69 7.60 24.12
CA THR A 563 -35.25 6.25 23.95
C THR A 563 -34.22 5.31 23.27
N PRO A 564 -34.36 3.97 23.40
CA PRO A 564 -33.50 3.02 22.71
C PRO A 564 -33.44 3.23 21.19
N LEU A 565 -34.57 3.63 20.55
CA LEU A 565 -34.61 3.93 19.14
C LEU A 565 -33.76 5.17 18.78
N ILE A 566 -33.95 6.27 19.51
CA ILE A 566 -33.14 7.49 19.29
C ILE A 566 -31.65 7.20 19.50
N ALA A 567 -31.32 6.40 20.52
CA ALA A 567 -29.95 5.97 20.77
C ALA A 567 -29.35 5.21 19.56
N ALA A 568 -30.11 4.26 19.00
CA ALA A 568 -29.67 3.48 17.84
C ALA A 568 -29.46 4.34 16.59
N VAL A 569 -30.40 5.25 16.30
CA VAL A 569 -30.29 6.17 15.16
C VAL A 569 -29.10 7.12 15.34
N ALA A 570 -28.94 7.74 16.50
CA ALA A 570 -27.85 8.67 16.80
C ALA A 570 -26.47 7.99 16.68
N MET A 571 -26.33 6.78 17.23
CA MET A 571 -25.11 5.98 17.14
C MET A 571 -24.77 5.65 15.68
N SER A 572 -25.74 5.24 14.88
CA SER A 572 -25.56 4.91 13.47
C SER A 572 -25.18 6.12 12.63
N LEU A 573 -25.81 7.27 12.89
CA LEU A 573 -25.48 8.52 12.23
C LEU A 573 -24.04 8.96 12.54
N SER A 574 -23.61 8.82 13.80
CA SER A 574 -22.21 9.10 14.20
C SER A 574 -21.21 8.26 13.40
N SER A 575 -21.48 6.96 13.23
CA SER A 575 -20.63 6.07 12.43
C SER A 575 -20.61 6.46 10.94
N LEU A 576 -21.76 6.85 10.40
CA LEU A 576 -21.87 7.29 9.00
C LEU A 576 -21.10 8.60 8.75
N VAL A 577 -21.11 9.53 9.70
CA VAL A 577 -20.33 10.78 9.64
C VAL A 577 -18.83 10.46 9.58
N VAL A 578 -18.33 9.54 10.40
CA VAL A 578 -16.92 9.11 10.41
C VAL A 578 -16.52 8.48 9.08
N VAL A 579 -17.34 7.60 8.53
CA VAL A 579 -17.08 6.98 7.21
C VAL A 579 -17.14 8.05 6.12
N GLY A 580 -18.16 8.91 6.11
CA GLY A 580 -18.30 10.01 5.15
C GLY A 580 -17.12 10.97 5.17
N ASN A 581 -16.60 11.31 6.37
CA ASN A 581 -15.38 12.13 6.51
C ASN A 581 -14.15 11.43 5.93
N SER A 582 -14.03 10.11 6.13
CA SER A 582 -12.92 9.31 5.60
C SER A 582 -12.94 9.23 4.06
N LEU A 583 -14.11 9.24 3.43
CA LEU A 583 -14.25 9.24 1.96
C LEU A 583 -13.64 10.48 1.28
N ARG A 584 -13.44 11.59 2.02
CA ARG A 584 -12.75 12.78 1.52
C ARG A 584 -11.30 12.50 1.11
N LEU A 585 -10.70 11.41 1.62
CA LEU A 585 -9.36 10.96 1.22
C LEU A 585 -9.31 10.40 -0.19
N ALA A 586 -10.42 9.94 -0.75
CA ALA A 586 -10.46 9.46 -2.13
C ALA A 586 -10.02 10.53 -3.15
N ARG A 587 -10.22 11.82 -2.81
CA ARG A 587 -9.82 13.00 -3.60
C ARG A 587 -8.46 13.57 -3.17
N ALA A 588 -7.80 12.98 -2.18
CA ALA A 588 -6.56 13.54 -1.63
C ALA A 588 -5.34 13.27 -2.50
N ALA A 589 -5.45 12.30 -3.41
CA ALA A 589 -4.42 11.90 -4.36
C ALA A 589 -4.67 12.44 -5.78
N GLN A 590 -5.69 13.26 -5.96
CA GLN A 590 -5.93 14.07 -7.15
C GLN A 590 -5.28 15.45 -6.98
#